data_6fb67dab038b312236410297ec8a4256
#
_entry.id   6fb67dab038b312236410297ec8a4256
#
_cell.length_a   1.000
_cell.length_b   1.000
_cell.length_c   1.000
_cell.angle_alpha   90.00
_cell.angle_beta   90.00
_cell.angle_gamma   90.00
#
_symmetry.space_group_name_H-M   'P 1'
#
loop_
_entity.id
_entity.type
_entity.pdbx_description
1 polymer ?
#
loop_
_entity_poly.entity_id
_entity_poly.type
_entity_poly.pdbx_seq_one_letter_code
_entity_poly.pdbx_strand_id
1 'polypeptide(L)'
;MSFGAKTRLGRLVAHITAVPPLALNLPEEGGLPHEALEILQALERFKSGLFHAESQAPEQGKLSEGSFSQLLHLLTHFCRVMNKNLGDGAVLPKEDRKAWGRYIQGELLPFLALAPILNRMYTKPCGYAGDYLTIKMMYDHRNPEFQGEGKLGPILLELFVRLPAFQAVCNRRGLLANEVADTIAAAASEGRAARITSLACGPAQEIFDIYETLPDPAQLQTSLLDIDKQALELIAASAEERHLTEHLRLRKANLIHLALGRRSVDVQEQDLVYTIGLIDYFDDDMVVKLLSLAYDMLRPGGRVIVGNFHTSNPDKAFMDYVMEWPLVHRDEAKMHALFKASKFGKPCDQIQFEAAGVNLFAECSRS
;
A
#
# COMPACT_ATOMS: atom_id res chain seq x y z
N MET A 1 23.82 -6.82 36.81
CA MET A 1 24.39 -5.91 35.79
C MET A 1 23.28 -5.48 34.85
N SER A 2 22.57 -4.40 35.18
CA SER A 2 21.35 -3.97 34.51
C SER A 2 21.41 -2.46 34.23
N PHE A 3 22.33 -2.02 33.40
CA PHE A 3 22.48 -0.59 33.02
C PHE A 3 22.55 -0.34 31.51
N GLY A 4 22.48 -1.38 30.67
CA GLY A 4 22.68 -1.24 29.22
C GLY A 4 21.42 -0.90 28.38
N ALA A 5 20.24 -1.32 28.80
CA ALA A 5 19.01 -1.21 27.98
C ALA A 5 18.40 0.18 28.02
N LYS A 6 18.44 0.89 29.16
CA LYS A 6 17.90 2.24 29.31
C LYS A 6 18.65 3.31 28.49
N THR A 7 19.92 3.08 28.17
CA THR A 7 20.77 4.02 27.44
C THR A 7 20.62 3.93 25.91
N ARG A 8 20.17 2.80 25.37
CA ARG A 8 19.95 2.65 23.91
C ARG A 8 18.62 3.26 23.45
N LEU A 9 17.55 2.99 24.21
CA LEU A 9 16.25 3.63 23.95
C LEU A 9 16.36 5.16 24.10
N GLY A 10 17.07 5.65 25.12
CA GLY A 10 17.35 7.07 25.31
C GLY A 10 18.18 7.70 24.20
N ARG A 11 19.06 6.96 23.51
CA ARG A 11 19.82 7.47 22.35
C ARG A 11 19.05 7.42 21.05
N LEU A 12 18.20 6.41 20.87
CA LEU A 12 17.30 6.35 19.69
C LEU A 12 16.25 7.46 19.77
N VAL A 13 15.64 7.67 20.93
CA VAL A 13 14.74 8.80 21.20
C VAL A 13 15.46 10.14 20.99
N ALA A 14 16.71 10.29 21.40
CA ALA A 14 17.48 11.52 21.23
C ALA A 14 17.83 11.82 19.74
N HIS A 15 17.89 10.82 18.87
CA HIS A 15 18.12 11.05 17.42
C HIS A 15 16.82 11.34 16.64
N ILE A 16 15.66 10.89 17.14
CA ILE A 16 14.34 11.15 16.53
C ILE A 16 13.74 12.48 17.04
N THR A 17 14.20 12.99 18.20
CA THR A 17 13.74 14.26 18.79
C THR A 17 14.30 15.53 18.11
N ALA A 18 14.77 15.45 16.87
CA ALA A 18 15.06 16.66 16.07
C ALA A 18 13.81 17.43 15.61
N VAL A 19 12.61 16.88 15.82
CA VAL A 19 11.35 17.64 15.71
C VAL A 19 10.94 17.99 17.14
N PRO A 20 10.99 19.27 17.55
CA PRO A 20 10.50 19.64 18.88
C PRO A 20 9.04 19.20 18.96
N PRO A 21 8.58 18.63 20.11
CA PRO A 21 7.17 18.38 20.30
C PRO A 21 6.45 19.68 20.01
N LEU A 22 5.65 19.71 18.95
CA LEU A 22 4.78 20.84 18.69
C LEU A 22 3.90 20.93 19.93
N ALA A 23 4.19 21.92 20.78
CA ALA A 23 3.26 22.32 21.80
C ALA A 23 1.95 22.61 21.04
N LEU A 24 0.96 21.71 21.17
CA LEU A 24 -0.39 22.08 20.81
C LEU A 24 -0.62 23.35 21.61
N ASN A 25 -0.82 24.48 20.93
CA ASN A 25 -1.38 25.66 21.57
C ASN A 25 -2.82 25.27 21.93
N LEU A 26 -2.94 24.55 23.05
CA LEU A 26 -4.23 24.20 23.60
C LEU A 26 -4.85 25.50 24.09
N PRO A 27 -6.12 25.79 23.78
CA PRO A 27 -6.77 26.97 24.28
C PRO A 27 -6.71 26.98 25.81
N GLU A 28 -6.12 28.01 26.38
CA GLU A 28 -5.98 28.16 27.85
C GLU A 28 -7.33 28.34 28.55
N GLU A 29 -8.38 28.74 27.84
CA GLU A 29 -9.72 28.95 28.34
C GLU A 29 -10.75 28.23 27.48
N GLY A 30 -11.42 27.19 28.03
CA GLY A 30 -12.60 26.58 27.40
C GLY A 30 -12.57 25.08 27.16
N GLY A 31 -11.59 24.33 27.65
CA GLY A 31 -11.54 22.86 27.53
C GLY A 31 -11.29 22.40 26.08
N LEU A 32 -10.73 21.19 25.93
CA LEU A 32 -10.56 20.60 24.60
C LEU A 32 -11.91 20.22 23.99
N PRO A 33 -12.10 20.38 22.68
CA PRO A 33 -13.25 19.82 21.98
C PRO A 33 -13.41 18.33 22.29
N HIS A 34 -14.64 17.84 22.27
CA HIS A 34 -14.95 16.44 22.57
C HIS A 34 -14.16 15.49 21.65
N GLU A 35 -14.05 15.81 20.38
CA GLU A 35 -13.30 15.08 19.36
C GLU A 35 -11.81 14.97 19.72
N ALA A 36 -11.23 16.03 20.22
CA ALA A 36 -9.84 16.06 20.67
C ALA A 36 -9.59 15.18 21.88
N LEU A 37 -10.53 15.19 22.85
CA LEU A 37 -10.49 14.32 24.03
C LEU A 37 -10.61 12.85 23.64
N GLU A 38 -11.49 12.50 22.70
CA GLU A 38 -11.61 11.13 22.19
C GLU A 38 -10.28 10.65 21.57
N ILE A 39 -9.63 11.51 20.77
CA ILE A 39 -8.34 11.19 20.15
C ILE A 39 -7.27 10.93 21.21
N LEU A 40 -7.13 11.84 22.20
CA LEU A 40 -6.14 11.70 23.25
C LEU A 40 -6.36 10.42 24.07
N GLN A 41 -7.60 10.14 24.45
CA GLN A 41 -7.93 8.94 25.23
C GLN A 41 -7.61 7.66 24.44
N ALA A 42 -7.95 7.62 23.17
CA ALA A 42 -7.66 6.46 22.32
C ALA A 42 -6.15 6.26 22.11
N LEU A 43 -5.40 7.36 21.90
CA LEU A 43 -3.95 7.35 21.76
C LEU A 43 -3.27 6.83 23.04
N GLU A 44 -3.63 7.38 24.20
CA GLU A 44 -3.02 7.00 25.48
C GLU A 44 -3.35 5.54 25.86
N ARG A 45 -4.56 5.06 25.55
CA ARG A 45 -4.91 3.64 25.71
C ARG A 45 -4.06 2.74 24.84
N PHE A 46 -3.85 3.11 23.59
CA PHE A 46 -3.02 2.33 22.68
C PHE A 46 -1.55 2.32 23.12
N LYS A 47 -0.98 3.47 23.48
CA LYS A 47 0.40 3.57 24.02
C LYS A 47 0.57 2.75 25.29
N SER A 48 -0.36 2.85 26.23
CA SER A 48 -0.35 2.05 27.47
C SER A 48 -0.42 0.54 27.16
N GLY A 49 -1.21 0.17 26.14
CA GLY A 49 -1.26 -1.21 25.64
C GLY A 49 0.07 -1.69 25.09
N LEU A 50 0.81 -0.85 24.36
CA LEU A 50 2.15 -1.17 23.86
C LEU A 50 3.15 -1.42 25.00
N PHE A 51 3.20 -0.54 26.01
CA PHE A 51 4.06 -0.74 27.18
C PHE A 51 3.71 -2.01 27.96
N HIS A 52 2.41 -2.28 28.11
CA HIS A 52 1.98 -3.51 28.76
C HIS A 52 2.39 -4.76 27.98
N ALA A 53 2.20 -4.74 26.65
CA ALA A 53 2.61 -5.81 25.77
C ALA A 53 4.12 -6.05 25.83
N GLU A 54 4.95 -4.99 25.83
CA GLU A 54 6.39 -5.09 25.97
C GLU A 54 6.79 -5.76 27.29
N SER A 55 6.12 -5.39 28.40
CA SER A 55 6.40 -5.96 29.72
C SER A 55 6.05 -7.45 29.83
N GLN A 56 5.03 -7.89 29.09
CA GLN A 56 4.57 -9.29 29.08
C GLN A 56 5.27 -10.15 28.01
N ALA A 57 5.86 -9.53 27.00
CA ALA A 57 6.50 -10.26 25.92
C ALA A 57 7.71 -11.05 26.45
N PRO A 58 7.85 -12.34 26.11
CA PRO A 58 9.03 -13.13 26.42
C PRO A 58 10.25 -12.58 25.69
N GLU A 59 11.46 -12.91 26.16
CA GLU A 59 12.71 -12.51 25.47
C GLU A 59 12.78 -13.08 24.05
N GLN A 60 12.24 -14.29 23.86
CA GLN A 60 12.07 -14.92 22.55
C GLN A 60 10.67 -15.54 22.50
N GLY A 61 9.94 -15.23 21.42
CA GLY A 61 8.61 -15.77 21.21
C GLY A 61 7.55 -14.69 20.97
N LYS A 62 6.31 -15.16 20.85
CA LYS A 62 5.16 -14.31 20.57
C LYS A 62 4.43 -13.93 21.85
N LEU A 63 3.74 -12.80 21.80
CA LEU A 63 2.78 -12.41 22.83
C LEU A 63 1.68 -13.49 22.94
N SER A 64 1.09 -13.66 24.15
CA SER A 64 -0.07 -14.55 24.26
C SER A 64 -1.19 -14.09 23.34
N GLU A 65 -1.98 -15.03 22.82
CA GLU A 65 -3.09 -14.73 21.90
C GLU A 65 -4.08 -13.74 22.52
N GLY A 66 -4.38 -13.87 23.80
CA GLY A 66 -5.26 -12.95 24.52
C GLY A 66 -4.69 -11.52 24.62
N SER A 67 -3.41 -11.39 24.98
CA SER A 67 -2.74 -10.08 25.06
C SER A 67 -2.61 -9.44 23.68
N PHE A 68 -2.30 -10.22 22.65
CA PHE A 68 -2.25 -9.74 21.28
C PHE A 68 -3.62 -9.26 20.77
N SER A 69 -4.68 -10.03 21.00
CA SER A 69 -6.05 -9.67 20.62
C SER A 69 -6.52 -8.38 21.29
N GLN A 70 -6.18 -8.21 22.59
CA GLN A 70 -6.47 -6.97 23.30
C GLN A 70 -5.74 -5.78 22.69
N LEU A 71 -4.46 -5.92 22.37
CA LEU A 71 -3.67 -4.85 21.78
C LEU A 71 -4.16 -4.50 20.36
N LEU A 72 -4.52 -5.51 19.56
CA LEU A 72 -5.12 -5.30 18.24
C LEU A 72 -6.47 -4.56 18.34
N HIS A 73 -7.27 -4.88 19.35
CA HIS A 73 -8.51 -4.14 19.61
C HIS A 73 -8.25 -2.66 19.94
N LEU A 74 -7.22 -2.35 20.72
CA LEU A 74 -6.84 -0.96 21.02
C LEU A 74 -6.38 -0.22 19.75
N LEU A 75 -5.56 -0.85 18.91
CA LEU A 75 -5.12 -0.26 17.64
C LEU A 75 -6.31 0.00 16.69
N THR A 76 -7.17 -0.99 16.49
CA THR A 76 -8.33 -0.85 15.59
C THR A 76 -9.34 0.19 16.11
N HIS A 77 -9.52 0.27 17.43
CA HIS A 77 -10.31 1.32 18.04
C HIS A 77 -9.68 2.70 17.79
N PHE A 78 -8.38 2.84 17.99
CA PHE A 78 -7.65 4.08 17.73
C PHE A 78 -7.76 4.53 16.26
N CYS A 79 -7.55 3.64 15.29
CA CYS A 79 -7.73 3.94 13.87
C CYS A 79 -9.16 4.43 13.57
N ARG A 80 -10.17 3.79 14.17
CA ARG A 80 -11.59 4.21 14.02
C ARG A 80 -11.85 5.60 14.58
N VAL A 81 -11.30 5.92 15.76
CA VAL A 81 -11.40 7.25 16.37
C VAL A 81 -10.70 8.30 15.52
N MET A 82 -9.54 7.97 14.95
CA MET A 82 -8.86 8.84 14.00
C MET A 82 -9.70 9.11 12.76
N ASN A 83 -10.26 8.08 12.13
CA ASN A 83 -11.11 8.25 10.94
C ASN A 83 -12.36 9.11 11.23
N LYS A 84 -13.01 8.89 12.39
CA LYS A 84 -14.16 9.68 12.82
C LYS A 84 -13.82 11.16 12.96
N ASN A 85 -12.68 11.49 13.56
CA ASN A 85 -12.39 12.86 14.01
C ASN A 85 -11.39 13.60 13.10
N LEU A 86 -10.59 12.89 12.30
CA LEU A 86 -9.59 13.47 11.38
C LEU A 86 -9.86 13.12 9.90
N GLY A 87 -10.73 12.14 9.62
CA GLY A 87 -11.00 11.68 8.25
C GLY A 87 -11.84 12.66 7.43
N ASP A 88 -12.19 12.25 6.22
CA ASP A 88 -13.06 13.02 5.35
C ASP A 88 -14.45 13.15 6.00
N GLY A 89 -14.98 14.39 6.04
CA GLY A 89 -16.25 14.68 6.71
C GLY A 89 -16.18 14.86 8.24
N ALA A 90 -14.98 14.78 8.84
CA ALA A 90 -14.82 15.06 10.28
C ALA A 90 -15.22 16.51 10.64
N VAL A 91 -15.75 16.66 11.88
CA VAL A 91 -16.21 17.96 12.39
C VAL A 91 -15.05 18.92 12.62
N LEU A 92 -13.88 18.41 13.02
CA LEU A 92 -12.69 19.24 13.25
C LEU A 92 -12.26 19.99 11.97
N PRO A 93 -11.94 21.31 12.07
CA PRO A 93 -11.41 22.09 10.98
C PRO A 93 -10.14 21.45 10.37
N LYS A 94 -9.94 21.64 9.07
CA LYS A 94 -8.82 21.00 8.36
C LYS A 94 -7.45 21.34 8.95
N GLU A 95 -7.25 22.55 9.44
CA GLU A 95 -6.00 22.97 10.06
C GLU A 95 -5.77 22.27 11.40
N ASP A 96 -6.82 22.12 12.20
CA ASP A 96 -6.76 21.41 13.47
C ASP A 96 -6.47 19.91 13.23
N ARG A 97 -7.10 19.29 12.21
CA ARG A 97 -6.81 17.90 11.83
C ARG A 97 -5.35 17.67 11.52
N LYS A 98 -4.70 18.59 10.81
CA LYS A 98 -3.26 18.52 10.53
C LYS A 98 -2.41 18.67 11.79
N ALA A 99 -2.79 19.58 12.70
CA ALA A 99 -2.09 19.77 13.96
C ALA A 99 -2.17 18.51 14.83
N TRP A 100 -3.36 17.94 14.95
CA TRP A 100 -3.60 16.67 15.66
C TRP A 100 -2.82 15.50 15.02
N GLY A 101 -2.82 15.43 13.68
CA GLY A 101 -2.05 14.42 12.96
C GLY A 101 -0.57 14.47 13.31
N ARG A 102 0.04 15.65 13.30
CA ARG A 102 1.47 15.83 13.68
C ARG A 102 1.74 15.47 15.15
N TYR A 103 0.83 15.83 16.05
CA TYR A 103 0.94 15.46 17.45
C TYR A 103 0.94 13.93 17.62
N ILE A 104 -0.07 13.25 17.08
CA ILE A 104 -0.18 11.78 17.13
C ILE A 104 1.04 11.12 16.51
N GLN A 105 1.49 11.61 15.38
CA GLN A 105 2.69 11.12 14.70
C GLN A 105 3.91 11.21 15.62
N GLY A 106 4.15 12.37 16.23
CA GLY A 106 5.26 12.56 17.17
C GLY A 106 5.24 11.58 18.34
N GLU A 107 4.04 11.27 18.86
CA GLU A 107 3.84 10.32 19.96
C GLU A 107 4.06 8.85 19.55
N LEU A 108 3.78 8.49 18.30
CA LEU A 108 3.84 7.09 17.84
C LEU A 108 5.13 6.74 17.09
N LEU A 109 5.79 7.68 16.44
CA LEU A 109 7.00 7.42 15.65
C LEU A 109 8.09 6.66 16.41
N PRO A 110 8.38 6.93 17.69
CA PRO A 110 9.38 6.18 18.45
C PRO A 110 9.09 4.68 18.51
N PHE A 111 7.80 4.31 18.52
CA PHE A 111 7.38 2.91 18.51
C PHE A 111 7.43 2.33 17.09
N LEU A 112 6.87 3.05 16.11
CA LEU A 112 6.77 2.59 14.73
C LEU A 112 8.14 2.37 14.09
N ALA A 113 9.15 3.17 14.47
CA ALA A 113 10.52 3.05 14.00
C ALA A 113 11.19 1.72 14.39
N LEU A 114 10.65 0.99 15.39
CA LEU A 114 11.17 -0.32 15.79
C LEU A 114 10.84 -1.43 14.80
N ALA A 115 9.87 -1.22 13.92
CA ALA A 115 9.50 -2.15 12.86
C ALA A 115 10.01 -1.64 11.49
N PRO A 116 10.95 -2.34 10.83
CA PRO A 116 11.62 -1.85 9.61
C PRO A 116 10.67 -1.43 8.49
N ILE A 117 9.58 -2.18 8.29
CA ILE A 117 8.57 -1.87 7.26
C ILE A 117 7.88 -0.53 7.59
N LEU A 118 7.47 -0.32 8.85
CA LEU A 118 6.79 0.91 9.27
C LEU A 118 7.74 2.11 9.22
N ASN A 119 8.99 1.92 9.67
CA ASN A 119 10.03 2.93 9.57
C ASN A 119 10.28 3.34 8.11
N ARG A 120 10.35 2.36 7.20
CA ARG A 120 10.54 2.62 5.78
C ARG A 120 9.35 3.37 5.16
N MET A 121 8.12 2.98 5.48
CA MET A 121 6.91 3.70 5.03
C MET A 121 6.97 5.18 5.43
N TYR A 122 7.42 5.47 6.64
CA TYR A 122 7.54 6.83 7.14
C TYR A 122 8.71 7.60 6.50
N THR A 123 9.91 7.01 6.48
CA THR A 123 11.14 7.69 6.00
C THR A 123 11.20 7.86 4.48
N LYS A 124 10.44 7.04 3.73
CA LYS A 124 10.28 7.14 2.26
C LYS A 124 11.60 7.29 1.49
N PRO A 125 12.53 6.33 1.57
CA PRO A 125 13.86 6.47 0.96
C PRO A 125 13.83 6.72 -0.56
N CYS A 126 12.76 6.28 -1.24
CA CYS A 126 12.54 6.51 -2.66
C CYS A 126 11.58 7.68 -2.96
N GLY A 127 11.25 8.51 -1.95
CA GLY A 127 10.41 9.71 -2.08
C GLY A 127 8.90 9.48 -1.86
N TYR A 128 8.43 8.25 -1.72
CA TYR A 128 7.02 7.92 -1.44
C TYR A 128 6.90 6.64 -0.62
N ALA A 129 5.83 6.50 0.16
CA ALA A 129 5.68 5.44 1.17
C ALA A 129 5.53 4.03 0.56
N GLY A 130 4.85 3.92 -0.57
CA GLY A 130 4.58 2.65 -1.27
C GLY A 130 5.63 2.29 -2.31
N ASP A 131 6.91 2.58 -2.10
CA ASP A 131 7.97 2.24 -3.03
C ASP A 131 8.12 0.69 -3.20
N TYR A 132 8.79 0.29 -4.27
CA TYR A 132 8.94 -1.12 -4.66
C TYR A 132 9.48 -2.01 -3.53
N LEU A 133 10.42 -1.50 -2.72
CA LEU A 133 11.01 -2.27 -1.63
C LEU A 133 10.09 -2.33 -0.42
N THR A 134 9.36 -1.25 -0.11
CA THR A 134 8.32 -1.27 0.92
C THR A 134 7.25 -2.31 0.56
N ILE A 135 6.76 -2.32 -0.68
CA ILE A 135 5.77 -3.32 -1.14
C ILE A 135 6.35 -4.74 -1.08
N LYS A 136 7.61 -4.94 -1.51
CA LYS A 136 8.27 -6.23 -1.36
C LYS A 136 8.35 -6.69 0.10
N MET A 137 8.76 -5.81 1.00
CA MET A 137 8.82 -6.11 2.44
C MET A 137 7.43 -6.44 3.02
N MET A 138 6.37 -5.77 2.56
CA MET A 138 5.00 -6.10 2.96
C MET A 138 4.60 -7.50 2.51
N TYR A 139 4.92 -7.89 1.28
CA TYR A 139 4.68 -9.24 0.77
C TYR A 139 5.47 -10.30 1.53
N ASP A 140 6.71 -9.97 1.91
CA ASP A 140 7.65 -10.86 2.62
C ASP A 140 7.66 -10.59 4.13
N HIS A 141 6.62 -10.00 4.71
CA HIS A 141 6.57 -9.56 6.11
C HIS A 141 6.91 -10.66 7.14
N ARG A 142 6.85 -11.94 6.74
CA ARG A 142 7.26 -13.08 7.58
C ARG A 142 8.77 -13.34 7.58
N ASN A 143 9.54 -12.66 6.71
CA ASN A 143 10.99 -12.80 6.68
C ASN A 143 11.58 -12.34 8.02
N PRO A 144 12.44 -13.15 8.67
CA PRO A 144 13.08 -12.79 9.94
C PRO A 144 13.82 -11.44 9.91
N GLU A 145 14.38 -11.05 8.78
CA GLU A 145 15.08 -9.77 8.61
C GLU A 145 14.17 -8.54 8.77
N PHE A 146 12.86 -8.71 8.61
CA PHE A 146 11.88 -7.62 8.66
C PHE A 146 11.12 -7.55 9.99
N GLN A 147 11.43 -8.42 10.97
CA GLN A 147 10.67 -8.51 12.22
C GLN A 147 10.85 -7.30 13.14
N GLY A 148 11.95 -6.57 13.03
CA GLY A 148 12.21 -5.39 13.84
C GLY A 148 13.04 -5.63 15.09
N GLU A 149 13.21 -4.55 15.88
CA GLU A 149 14.11 -4.51 17.02
C GLU A 149 13.39 -4.75 18.36
N GLY A 150 14.10 -5.37 19.28
CA GLY A 150 13.61 -5.62 20.65
C GLY A 150 12.37 -6.50 20.69
N LYS A 151 11.59 -6.36 21.76
CA LYS A 151 10.33 -7.10 21.95
C LYS A 151 9.18 -6.48 21.18
N LEU A 152 9.16 -5.15 21.03
CA LEU A 152 8.07 -4.42 20.40
C LEU A 152 8.10 -4.46 18.87
N GLY A 153 9.26 -4.49 18.23
CA GLY A 153 9.35 -4.49 16.77
C GLY A 153 8.51 -5.60 16.11
N PRO A 154 8.69 -6.87 16.48
CA PRO A 154 7.89 -7.97 15.97
C PRO A 154 6.40 -7.85 16.30
N ILE A 155 6.06 -7.38 17.51
CA ILE A 155 4.66 -7.18 17.94
C ILE A 155 4.00 -6.11 17.08
N LEU A 156 4.67 -4.99 16.86
CA LEU A 156 4.17 -3.90 16.02
C LEU A 156 3.96 -4.37 14.59
N LEU A 157 4.93 -5.07 14.02
CA LEU A 157 4.78 -5.61 12.67
C LEU A 157 3.55 -6.53 12.57
N GLU A 158 3.39 -7.47 13.50
CA GLU A 158 2.26 -8.39 13.51
C GLU A 158 0.91 -7.66 13.67
N LEU A 159 0.85 -6.60 14.49
CA LEU A 159 -0.33 -5.74 14.63
C LEU A 159 -0.70 -5.06 13.32
N PHE A 160 0.28 -4.43 12.67
CA PHE A 160 0.04 -3.69 11.43
C PHE A 160 -0.31 -4.61 10.26
N VAL A 161 0.25 -5.81 10.21
CA VAL A 161 -0.14 -6.85 9.23
C VAL A 161 -1.63 -7.21 9.36
N ARG A 162 -2.25 -7.01 10.53
CA ARG A 162 -3.69 -7.26 10.75
C ARG A 162 -4.59 -6.09 10.33
N LEU A 163 -4.03 -4.92 10.07
CA LEU A 163 -4.82 -3.78 9.60
C LEU A 163 -5.34 -4.02 8.18
N PRO A 164 -6.61 -3.67 7.91
CA PRO A 164 -7.24 -3.85 6.60
C PRO A 164 -6.44 -3.27 5.44
N ALA A 165 -5.87 -2.07 5.58
CA ALA A 165 -5.07 -1.44 4.54
C ALA A 165 -3.78 -2.23 4.23
N PHE A 166 -3.11 -2.80 5.24
CA PHE A 166 -1.93 -3.64 5.02
C PHE A 166 -2.32 -4.96 4.34
N GLN A 167 -3.39 -5.59 4.82
CA GLN A 167 -3.91 -6.83 4.23
C GLN A 167 -4.32 -6.63 2.78
N ALA A 168 -4.96 -5.51 2.45
CA ALA A 168 -5.36 -5.19 1.08
C ALA A 168 -4.16 -5.16 0.13
N VAL A 169 -3.02 -4.57 0.56
CA VAL A 169 -1.78 -4.60 -0.24
C VAL A 169 -1.28 -6.04 -0.43
N CYS A 170 -1.37 -6.90 0.58
CA CYS A 170 -0.95 -8.31 0.45
C CYS A 170 -1.93 -9.12 -0.41
N ASN A 171 -3.24 -8.95 -0.19
CA ASN A 171 -4.29 -9.72 -0.86
C ASN A 171 -4.36 -9.47 -2.37
N ARG A 172 -4.08 -8.24 -2.82
CA ARG A 172 -4.09 -7.88 -4.25
C ARG A 172 -3.13 -8.72 -5.09
N ARG A 173 -2.03 -9.21 -4.50
CA ARG A 173 -1.07 -10.10 -5.16
C ARG A 173 -1.74 -11.38 -5.62
N GLY A 174 -2.50 -12.05 -4.73
CA GLY A 174 -3.22 -13.27 -5.08
C GLY A 174 -4.37 -13.04 -6.07
N LEU A 175 -5.10 -11.92 -5.92
CA LEU A 175 -6.16 -11.56 -6.86
C LEU A 175 -5.59 -11.41 -8.28
N LEU A 176 -4.51 -10.65 -8.45
CA LEU A 176 -3.88 -10.46 -9.76
C LEU A 176 -3.30 -11.75 -10.33
N ALA A 177 -2.72 -12.60 -9.48
CA ALA A 177 -2.23 -13.89 -9.94
C ALA A 177 -3.35 -14.72 -10.59
N ASN A 178 -4.55 -14.72 -10.01
CA ASN A 178 -5.72 -15.39 -10.60
C ASN A 178 -6.12 -14.73 -11.94
N GLU A 179 -6.20 -13.41 -12.01
CA GLU A 179 -6.56 -12.70 -13.23
C GLU A 179 -5.56 -12.94 -14.39
N VAL A 180 -4.28 -13.02 -14.05
CA VAL A 180 -3.23 -13.39 -15.02
C VAL A 180 -3.39 -14.84 -15.46
N ALA A 181 -3.66 -15.78 -14.55
CA ALA A 181 -3.89 -17.19 -14.88
C ALA A 181 -5.10 -17.37 -15.82
N ASP A 182 -6.21 -16.69 -15.56
CA ASP A 182 -7.39 -16.70 -16.41
C ASP A 182 -7.09 -16.13 -17.80
N THR A 183 -6.29 -15.09 -17.88
CA THR A 183 -5.85 -14.49 -19.16
C THR A 183 -4.98 -15.47 -19.95
N ILE A 184 -4.09 -16.21 -19.28
CA ILE A 184 -3.26 -17.24 -19.91
C ILE A 184 -4.12 -18.38 -20.45
N ALA A 185 -5.09 -18.86 -19.65
CA ALA A 185 -6.01 -19.91 -20.07
C ALA A 185 -6.85 -19.51 -21.29
N ALA A 186 -7.33 -18.26 -21.32
CA ALA A 186 -8.07 -17.72 -22.47
C ALA A 186 -7.18 -17.66 -23.72
N ALA A 187 -5.96 -17.14 -23.63
CA ALA A 187 -5.03 -17.08 -24.77
C ALA A 187 -4.62 -18.48 -25.26
N ALA A 188 -4.40 -19.42 -24.35
CA ALA A 188 -4.07 -20.79 -24.68
C ALA A 188 -5.19 -21.49 -25.45
N SER A 189 -6.46 -21.20 -25.15
CA SER A 189 -7.62 -21.71 -25.91
C SER A 189 -7.66 -21.22 -27.35
N GLU A 190 -6.99 -20.08 -27.65
CA GLU A 190 -6.76 -19.52 -28.98
C GLU A 190 -5.46 -20.01 -29.64
N GLY A 191 -4.72 -20.91 -28.97
CA GLY A 191 -3.46 -21.49 -29.47
C GLY A 191 -2.27 -20.52 -29.45
N ARG A 192 -2.27 -19.51 -28.58
CA ARG A 192 -1.23 -18.48 -28.50
C ARG A 192 -0.79 -18.19 -27.06
N ALA A 193 0.35 -17.55 -26.92
CA ALA A 193 0.79 -17.02 -25.66
C ALA A 193 0.00 -15.78 -25.25
N ALA A 194 -0.25 -15.61 -23.94
CA ALA A 194 -0.81 -14.40 -23.38
C ALA A 194 0.21 -13.26 -23.39
N ARG A 195 -0.27 -12.04 -23.64
CA ARG A 195 0.51 -10.80 -23.57
C ARG A 195 -0.02 -9.90 -22.49
N ILE A 196 0.78 -9.64 -21.48
CA ILE A 196 0.36 -8.90 -20.29
C ILE A 196 1.29 -7.73 -20.03
N THR A 197 0.74 -6.60 -19.62
CA THR A 197 1.51 -5.43 -19.20
C THR A 197 1.14 -4.99 -17.80
N SER A 198 2.14 -4.85 -16.94
CA SER A 198 2.02 -4.21 -15.62
C SER A 198 2.55 -2.77 -15.69
N LEU A 199 1.71 -1.80 -15.32
CA LEU A 199 2.06 -0.38 -15.26
C LEU A 199 2.35 0.01 -13.80
N ALA A 200 3.51 0.62 -13.54
CA ALA A 200 4.09 0.83 -12.20
C ALA A 200 4.20 -0.52 -11.46
N CYS A 201 4.96 -1.41 -12.06
CA CYS A 201 5.00 -2.83 -11.66
C CYS A 201 5.63 -3.07 -10.27
N GLY A 202 6.37 -2.11 -9.71
CA GLY A 202 7.05 -2.28 -8.42
C GLY A 202 7.93 -3.53 -8.40
N PRO A 203 7.78 -4.44 -7.40
CA PRO A 203 8.56 -5.68 -7.34
C PRO A 203 8.04 -6.80 -8.26
N ALA A 204 6.88 -6.63 -8.89
CA ALA A 204 6.21 -7.58 -9.80
C ALA A 204 6.12 -9.02 -9.26
N GLN A 205 5.93 -9.16 -7.96
CA GLN A 205 5.98 -10.48 -7.30
C GLN A 205 4.87 -11.41 -7.78
N GLU A 206 3.69 -10.87 -8.10
CA GLU A 206 2.56 -11.63 -8.67
C GLU A 206 2.91 -12.30 -10.01
N ILE A 207 3.80 -11.67 -10.79
CA ILE A 207 4.26 -12.23 -12.07
C ILE A 207 5.22 -13.40 -11.81
N PHE A 208 6.13 -13.28 -10.86
CA PHE A 208 7.01 -14.38 -10.50
C PHE A 208 6.24 -15.58 -9.95
N ASP A 209 5.21 -15.35 -9.11
CA ASP A 209 4.35 -16.41 -8.59
C ASP A 209 3.67 -17.20 -9.72
N ILE A 210 3.22 -16.50 -10.76
CA ILE A 210 2.62 -17.14 -11.94
C ILE A 210 3.66 -17.97 -12.68
N TYR A 211 4.84 -17.43 -12.98
CA TYR A 211 5.87 -18.18 -13.69
C TYR A 211 6.35 -19.42 -12.93
N GLU A 212 6.36 -19.39 -11.58
CA GLU A 212 6.67 -20.55 -10.75
C GLU A 212 5.66 -21.71 -10.89
N THR A 213 4.41 -21.38 -11.29
CA THR A 213 3.34 -22.37 -11.44
C THR A 213 3.06 -22.77 -12.89
N LEU A 214 3.60 -22.02 -13.86
CA LEU A 214 3.39 -22.30 -15.28
C LEU A 214 4.18 -23.54 -15.73
N PRO A 215 3.52 -24.51 -16.38
CA PRO A 215 4.21 -25.67 -16.96
C PRO A 215 5.22 -25.30 -18.06
N ASP A 216 4.93 -24.25 -18.82
CA ASP A 216 5.77 -23.71 -19.90
C ASP A 216 5.76 -22.19 -19.83
N PRO A 217 6.90 -21.55 -19.46
CA PRO A 217 7.00 -20.09 -19.41
C PRO A 217 6.70 -19.39 -20.73
N ALA A 218 6.84 -20.08 -21.87
CA ALA A 218 6.52 -19.52 -23.19
C ALA A 218 5.04 -19.18 -23.39
N GLN A 219 4.16 -19.68 -22.52
CA GLN A 219 2.72 -19.36 -22.54
C GLN A 219 2.43 -17.91 -22.12
N LEU A 220 3.40 -17.21 -21.54
CA LEU A 220 3.25 -15.82 -21.07
C LEU A 220 4.39 -14.92 -21.52
N GLN A 221 4.05 -13.79 -22.10
CA GLN A 221 4.95 -12.68 -22.41
C GLN A 221 4.54 -11.46 -21.59
N THR A 222 5.44 -10.98 -20.70
CA THR A 222 5.12 -9.89 -19.79
C THR A 222 5.95 -8.65 -20.06
N SER A 223 5.30 -7.49 -20.17
CA SER A 223 5.93 -6.17 -20.19
C SER A 223 5.79 -5.50 -18.83
N LEU A 224 6.90 -5.12 -18.22
CA LEU A 224 6.95 -4.51 -16.89
C LEU A 224 7.47 -3.09 -16.99
N LEU A 225 6.60 -2.12 -16.74
CA LEU A 225 6.90 -0.69 -16.83
C LEU A 225 6.98 -0.07 -15.44
N ASP A 226 8.10 0.59 -15.15
CA ASP A 226 8.25 1.36 -13.91
C ASP A 226 9.11 2.61 -14.16
N ILE A 227 8.93 3.64 -13.35
CA ILE A 227 9.80 4.83 -13.34
C ILE A 227 11.08 4.56 -12.55
N ASP A 228 11.00 3.68 -11.54
CA ASP A 228 12.10 3.36 -10.65
C ASP A 228 13.04 2.34 -11.29
N LYS A 229 14.28 2.80 -11.55
CA LYS A 229 15.33 1.92 -12.10
C LYS A 229 15.69 0.78 -11.14
N GLN A 230 15.66 1.03 -9.81
CA GLN A 230 16.02 0.02 -8.82
C GLN A 230 14.97 -1.09 -8.75
N ALA A 231 13.69 -0.76 -8.93
CA ALA A 231 12.63 -1.76 -9.08
C ALA A 231 12.90 -2.69 -10.27
N LEU A 232 13.24 -2.12 -11.43
CA LEU A 232 13.54 -2.88 -12.62
C LEU A 232 14.84 -3.72 -12.50
N GLU A 233 15.85 -3.21 -11.80
CA GLU A 233 17.08 -3.95 -11.50
C GLU A 233 16.80 -5.14 -10.56
N LEU A 234 15.95 -4.97 -9.56
CA LEU A 234 15.49 -6.06 -8.70
C LEU A 234 14.78 -7.15 -9.50
N ILE A 235 13.88 -6.75 -10.40
CA ILE A 235 13.15 -7.69 -11.28
C ILE A 235 14.14 -8.40 -12.22
N ALA A 236 15.09 -7.68 -12.83
CA ALA A 236 16.07 -8.27 -13.73
C ALA A 236 16.91 -9.36 -13.04
N ALA A 237 17.41 -9.08 -11.83
CA ALA A 237 18.16 -10.06 -11.05
C ALA A 237 17.31 -11.29 -10.71
N SER A 238 16.05 -11.07 -10.29
CA SER A 238 15.12 -12.17 -10.01
C SER A 238 14.75 -12.98 -11.24
N ALA A 239 14.65 -12.35 -12.40
CA ALA A 239 14.39 -13.01 -13.67
C ALA A 239 15.58 -13.86 -14.15
N GLU A 240 16.80 -13.36 -13.97
CA GLU A 240 18.02 -14.10 -14.30
C GLU A 240 18.17 -15.36 -13.42
N GLU A 241 17.97 -15.22 -12.12
CA GLU A 241 18.00 -16.33 -11.15
C GLU A 241 17.00 -17.45 -11.51
N ARG A 242 15.82 -17.07 -12.03
CA ARG A 242 14.74 -17.99 -12.41
C ARG A 242 14.72 -18.39 -13.88
N HIS A 243 15.71 -17.97 -14.67
CA HIS A 243 15.78 -18.22 -16.12
C HIS A 243 14.56 -17.68 -16.91
N LEU A 244 14.02 -16.53 -16.51
CA LEU A 244 12.82 -15.92 -17.10
C LEU A 244 13.12 -14.68 -17.96
N THR A 245 14.39 -14.35 -18.20
CA THR A 245 14.83 -13.11 -18.88
C THR A 245 14.21 -12.97 -20.27
N GLU A 246 14.01 -14.06 -21.02
CA GLU A 246 13.44 -14.03 -22.37
C GLU A 246 11.92 -13.77 -22.38
N HIS A 247 11.25 -13.98 -21.25
CA HIS A 247 9.79 -13.82 -21.11
C HIS A 247 9.38 -12.46 -20.55
N LEU A 248 10.35 -11.68 -20.01
CA LEU A 248 10.11 -10.40 -19.36
C LEU A 248 10.72 -9.25 -20.16
N ARG A 249 9.91 -8.26 -20.52
CA ARG A 249 10.34 -7.02 -21.17
C ARG A 249 10.30 -5.87 -20.18
N LEU A 250 11.46 -5.51 -19.63
CA LEU A 250 11.59 -4.42 -18.66
C LEU A 250 11.73 -3.08 -19.38
N ARG A 251 10.91 -2.10 -18.99
CA ARG A 251 10.90 -0.76 -19.59
C ARG A 251 10.89 0.32 -18.51
N LYS A 252 11.95 1.12 -18.45
CA LYS A 252 11.92 2.34 -17.64
C LYS A 252 11.01 3.37 -18.31
N ALA A 253 9.88 3.71 -17.69
CA ALA A 253 8.89 4.59 -18.27
C ALA A 253 8.26 5.51 -17.23
N ASN A 254 8.12 6.79 -17.57
CA ASN A 254 7.30 7.72 -16.81
C ASN A 254 5.88 7.68 -17.39
N LEU A 255 4.96 7.04 -16.67
CA LEU A 255 3.58 6.82 -17.12
C LEU A 255 2.80 8.13 -17.32
N ILE A 256 3.13 9.19 -16.55
CA ILE A 256 2.56 10.54 -16.75
C ILE A 256 2.96 11.07 -18.13
N HIS A 257 4.24 10.94 -18.52
CA HIS A 257 4.69 11.38 -19.83
C HIS A 257 4.07 10.58 -20.96
N LEU A 258 3.84 9.28 -20.77
CA LEU A 258 3.14 8.43 -21.72
C LEU A 258 1.67 8.86 -21.85
N ALA A 259 0.96 9.01 -20.72
CA ALA A 259 -0.46 9.40 -20.70
C ALA A 259 -0.69 10.80 -21.28
N LEU A 260 0.30 11.69 -21.21
CA LEU A 260 0.28 13.02 -21.82
C LEU A 260 0.76 13.06 -23.29
N GLY A 261 1.09 11.90 -23.88
CA GLY A 261 1.60 11.83 -25.25
C GLY A 261 2.99 12.46 -25.48
N ARG A 262 3.73 12.76 -24.38
CA ARG A 262 5.09 13.35 -24.47
C ARG A 262 6.18 12.31 -24.79
N ARG A 263 5.87 11.06 -24.59
CA ARG A 263 6.72 9.89 -24.88
C ARG A 263 5.84 8.77 -25.42
N SER A 264 6.43 7.82 -26.09
CA SER A 264 5.78 6.59 -26.53
C SER A 264 6.50 5.37 -26.00
N VAL A 265 5.81 4.25 -25.93
CA VAL A 265 6.35 2.94 -25.64
C VAL A 265 5.78 1.94 -26.62
N ASP A 266 6.63 1.03 -27.09
CA ASP A 266 6.21 -0.05 -27.99
C ASP A 266 5.62 -1.20 -27.17
N VAL A 267 4.33 -1.03 -26.79
CA VAL A 267 3.50 -2.01 -26.09
C VAL A 267 2.11 -1.92 -26.70
N GLN A 268 1.73 -2.95 -27.44
CA GLN A 268 0.46 -3.05 -28.14
C GLN A 268 -0.06 -4.48 -28.12
N GLU A 269 -1.32 -4.67 -28.49
CA GLU A 269 -1.96 -5.99 -28.63
C GLU A 269 -1.90 -6.81 -27.32
N GLN A 270 -2.10 -6.14 -26.17
CA GLN A 270 -2.11 -6.79 -24.87
C GLN A 270 -3.47 -7.44 -24.58
N ASP A 271 -3.44 -8.64 -24.02
CA ASP A 271 -4.63 -9.32 -23.50
C ASP A 271 -5.09 -8.70 -22.18
N LEU A 272 -4.12 -8.35 -21.34
CA LEU A 272 -4.36 -7.71 -20.04
C LEU A 272 -3.34 -6.58 -19.84
N VAL A 273 -3.85 -5.41 -19.48
CA VAL A 273 -3.06 -4.32 -18.89
C VAL A 273 -3.55 -4.13 -17.48
N TYR A 274 -2.65 -4.07 -16.50
CA TYR A 274 -3.08 -3.78 -15.14
C TYR A 274 -2.16 -2.77 -14.45
N THR A 275 -2.73 -2.09 -13.46
CA THR A 275 -2.00 -1.24 -12.52
C THR A 275 -2.67 -1.27 -11.16
N ILE A 276 -1.86 -1.46 -10.12
CA ILE A 276 -2.33 -1.53 -8.74
C ILE A 276 -1.48 -0.63 -7.86
N GLY A 277 -2.16 0.24 -7.06
CA GLY A 277 -1.47 1.20 -6.20
C GLY A 277 -0.77 2.31 -6.97
N LEU A 278 -1.30 2.73 -8.12
CA LEU A 278 -0.80 3.85 -8.91
C LEU A 278 -1.81 4.98 -8.98
N ILE A 279 -3.06 4.68 -9.36
CA ILE A 279 -4.06 5.72 -9.61
C ILE A 279 -4.49 6.44 -8.32
N ASP A 280 -4.23 5.85 -7.17
CA ASP A 280 -4.42 6.44 -5.84
C ASP A 280 -3.60 7.72 -5.62
N TYR A 281 -2.53 7.94 -6.39
CA TYR A 281 -1.67 9.12 -6.28
C TYR A 281 -2.10 10.27 -7.18
N PHE A 282 -3.12 10.09 -8.03
CA PHE A 282 -3.47 11.05 -9.06
C PHE A 282 -4.90 11.56 -8.92
N ASP A 283 -5.11 12.79 -9.43
CA ASP A 283 -6.44 13.32 -9.64
C ASP A 283 -7.19 12.59 -10.77
N ASP A 284 -8.47 12.84 -10.87
CA ASP A 284 -9.37 12.16 -11.81
C ASP A 284 -8.97 12.39 -13.27
N ASP A 285 -8.51 13.60 -13.61
CA ASP A 285 -8.11 13.95 -14.98
C ASP A 285 -6.89 13.12 -15.44
N MET A 286 -5.93 12.90 -14.53
CA MET A 286 -4.77 12.06 -14.83
C MET A 286 -5.17 10.59 -14.91
N VAL A 287 -6.08 10.12 -14.06
CA VAL A 287 -6.58 8.73 -14.12
C VAL A 287 -7.28 8.47 -15.45
N VAL A 288 -8.11 9.38 -15.94
CA VAL A 288 -8.76 9.26 -17.27
C VAL A 288 -7.73 9.13 -18.40
N LYS A 289 -6.61 9.86 -18.32
CA LYS A 289 -5.52 9.76 -19.30
C LYS A 289 -4.76 8.44 -19.18
N LEU A 290 -4.54 7.94 -17.97
CA LEU A 290 -3.91 6.63 -17.74
C LEU A 290 -4.80 5.48 -18.24
N LEU A 291 -6.11 5.53 -18.00
CA LEU A 291 -7.06 4.58 -18.55
C LEU A 291 -7.08 4.61 -20.08
N SER A 292 -7.00 5.80 -20.68
CA SER A 292 -6.94 5.96 -22.13
C SER A 292 -5.63 5.43 -22.73
N LEU A 293 -4.50 5.58 -22.00
CA LEU A 293 -3.22 4.96 -22.36
C LEU A 293 -3.31 3.42 -22.32
N ALA A 294 -3.92 2.87 -21.27
CA ALA A 294 -4.12 1.43 -21.14
C ALA A 294 -5.01 0.89 -22.29
N TYR A 295 -6.08 1.62 -22.65
CA TYR A 295 -6.93 1.27 -23.79
C TYR A 295 -6.13 1.14 -25.09
N ASP A 296 -5.21 2.07 -25.36
CA ASP A 296 -4.40 2.05 -26.58
C ASP A 296 -3.41 0.85 -26.64
N MET A 297 -3.04 0.31 -25.49
CA MET A 297 -2.15 -0.87 -25.39
C MET A 297 -2.89 -2.19 -25.60
N LEU A 298 -4.20 -2.24 -25.38
CA LEU A 298 -5.01 -3.45 -25.46
C LEU A 298 -5.27 -3.88 -26.92
N ARG A 299 -5.35 -5.18 -27.17
CA ARG A 299 -5.98 -5.70 -28.38
C ARG A 299 -7.50 -5.55 -28.31
N PRO A 300 -8.25 -5.64 -29.43
CA PRO A 300 -9.70 -5.82 -29.39
C PRO A 300 -10.05 -7.03 -28.51
N GLY A 301 -10.98 -6.87 -27.57
CA GLY A 301 -11.33 -7.89 -26.58
C GLY A 301 -10.33 -8.04 -25.41
N GLY A 302 -9.19 -7.35 -25.42
CA GLY A 302 -8.30 -7.24 -24.26
C GLY A 302 -8.91 -6.38 -23.15
N ARG A 303 -8.45 -6.56 -21.93
CA ARG A 303 -9.02 -5.89 -20.75
C ARG A 303 -8.00 -5.14 -19.90
N VAL A 304 -8.45 -4.11 -19.20
CA VAL A 304 -7.66 -3.42 -18.18
C VAL A 304 -8.20 -3.73 -16.79
N ILE A 305 -7.31 -3.88 -15.81
CA ILE A 305 -7.65 -3.95 -14.39
C ILE A 305 -6.90 -2.83 -13.66
N VAL A 306 -7.62 -2.02 -12.91
CA VAL A 306 -7.03 -0.96 -12.09
C VAL A 306 -7.47 -1.08 -10.63
N GLY A 307 -6.50 -1.06 -9.72
CA GLY A 307 -6.76 -1.09 -8.28
C GLY A 307 -6.78 0.32 -7.69
N ASN A 308 -7.68 0.57 -6.74
CA ASN A 308 -7.76 1.81 -5.96
C ASN A 308 -8.23 1.51 -4.54
N PHE A 309 -7.67 2.20 -3.55
CA PHE A 309 -8.21 2.16 -2.20
C PHE A 309 -9.63 2.73 -2.16
N HIS A 310 -10.53 1.99 -1.53
CA HIS A 310 -11.94 2.36 -1.41
C HIS A 310 -12.19 3.33 -0.25
N THR A 311 -13.22 4.15 -0.37
CA THR A 311 -13.61 5.15 0.64
C THR A 311 -14.00 4.55 1.99
N SER A 312 -14.29 3.24 2.06
CA SER A 312 -14.56 2.52 3.31
C SER A 312 -13.31 2.17 4.13
N ASN A 313 -12.11 2.47 3.65
CA ASN A 313 -10.87 2.11 4.33
C ASN A 313 -10.84 2.66 5.79
N PRO A 314 -10.86 1.79 6.83
CA PRO A 314 -10.90 2.22 8.22
C PRO A 314 -9.56 2.79 8.69
N ASP A 315 -8.48 2.58 7.95
CA ASP A 315 -7.14 2.99 8.31
C ASP A 315 -6.70 4.30 7.61
N LYS A 316 -7.61 4.92 6.83
CA LYS A 316 -7.28 6.08 5.99
C LYS A 316 -6.65 7.22 6.79
N ALA A 317 -7.24 7.64 7.91
CA ALA A 317 -6.70 8.75 8.70
C ALA A 317 -5.34 8.40 9.33
N PHE A 318 -5.11 7.12 9.71
CA PHE A 318 -3.81 6.67 10.16
C PHE A 318 -2.77 6.75 9.04
N MET A 319 -3.11 6.30 7.83
CA MET A 319 -2.24 6.43 6.65
C MET A 319 -1.92 7.89 6.34
N ASP A 320 -2.93 8.76 6.29
CA ASP A 320 -2.79 10.16 5.91
C ASP A 320 -1.94 10.96 6.91
N TYR A 321 -2.18 10.79 8.21
CA TYR A 321 -1.64 11.66 9.25
C TYR A 321 -0.45 11.07 10.00
N VAL A 322 -0.40 9.75 10.23
CA VAL A 322 0.71 9.13 10.97
C VAL A 322 1.80 8.65 10.03
N MET A 323 1.43 7.94 8.96
CA MET A 323 2.37 7.42 7.98
C MET A 323 2.72 8.44 6.88
N GLU A 324 2.02 9.59 6.84
CA GLU A 324 2.12 10.55 5.75
C GLU A 324 2.02 9.88 4.37
N TRP A 325 1.08 8.97 4.26
CA TRP A 325 0.79 8.25 3.03
C TRP A 325 -0.62 8.58 2.52
N PRO A 326 -0.85 9.85 2.09
CA PRO A 326 -2.14 10.26 1.59
C PRO A 326 -2.41 9.64 0.21
N LEU A 327 -3.58 9.03 0.08
CA LEU A 327 -4.06 8.42 -1.16
C LEU A 327 -5.46 8.93 -1.49
N VAL A 328 -5.77 9.04 -2.77
CA VAL A 328 -7.11 9.38 -3.25
C VAL A 328 -7.97 8.13 -3.24
N HIS A 329 -8.85 8.03 -2.26
CA HIS A 329 -9.79 6.93 -2.14
C HIS A 329 -11.00 7.17 -3.07
N ARG A 330 -11.47 6.12 -3.76
CA ARG A 330 -12.59 6.20 -4.69
C ARG A 330 -13.59 5.09 -4.43
N ASP A 331 -14.87 5.39 -4.66
CA ASP A 331 -15.95 4.42 -4.63
C ASP A 331 -16.23 3.88 -6.05
N GLU A 332 -17.16 2.92 -6.15
CA GLU A 332 -17.55 2.27 -7.38
C GLU A 332 -18.14 3.26 -8.40
N ALA A 333 -18.98 4.21 -7.93
CA ALA A 333 -19.60 5.21 -8.78
C ALA A 333 -18.54 6.10 -9.45
N LYS A 334 -17.51 6.49 -8.68
CA LYS A 334 -16.39 7.26 -9.21
C LYS A 334 -15.59 6.46 -10.23
N MET A 335 -15.33 5.18 -9.98
CA MET A 335 -14.62 4.33 -10.94
C MET A 335 -15.38 4.18 -12.24
N HIS A 336 -16.70 3.92 -12.21
CA HIS A 336 -17.55 3.89 -13.41
C HIS A 336 -17.48 5.21 -14.18
N ALA A 337 -17.50 6.35 -13.49
CA ALA A 337 -17.43 7.67 -14.13
C ALA A 337 -16.08 7.90 -14.83
N LEU A 338 -14.95 7.48 -14.23
CA LEU A 338 -13.62 7.61 -14.81
C LEU A 338 -13.48 6.77 -16.08
N PHE A 339 -13.96 5.53 -16.08
CA PHE A 339 -13.96 4.69 -17.28
C PHE A 339 -14.82 5.28 -18.40
N LYS A 340 -16.01 5.80 -18.06
CA LYS A 340 -16.88 6.46 -19.02
C LYS A 340 -16.24 7.72 -19.63
N ALA A 341 -15.45 8.46 -18.86
CA ALA A 341 -14.74 9.66 -19.34
C ALA A 341 -13.48 9.34 -20.16
N SER A 342 -12.97 8.12 -20.09
CA SER A 342 -11.79 7.66 -20.82
C SER A 342 -12.14 7.17 -22.23
N LYS A 343 -11.13 6.66 -22.98
CA LYS A 343 -11.33 6.03 -24.30
C LYS A 343 -12.23 4.80 -24.26
N PHE A 344 -12.47 4.17 -23.11
CA PHE A 344 -13.45 3.10 -22.98
C PHE A 344 -14.87 3.57 -23.27
N GLY A 345 -15.22 4.82 -22.97
CA GLY A 345 -16.49 5.46 -23.29
C GLY A 345 -17.73 4.86 -22.61
N LYS A 346 -17.54 3.89 -21.73
CA LYS A 346 -18.56 3.14 -20.97
C LYS A 346 -18.15 2.99 -19.51
N PRO A 347 -19.10 2.72 -18.58
CA PRO A 347 -18.74 2.28 -17.23
C PRO A 347 -17.87 1.03 -17.29
N CYS A 348 -17.03 0.79 -16.25
CA CYS A 348 -16.30 -0.48 -16.16
C CYS A 348 -17.27 -1.66 -16.12
N ASP A 349 -16.83 -2.78 -16.66
CA ASP A 349 -17.67 -3.97 -16.83
C ASP A 349 -17.89 -4.69 -15.49
N GLN A 350 -16.85 -4.66 -14.62
CA GLN A 350 -16.86 -5.31 -13.30
C GLN A 350 -16.09 -4.51 -12.27
N ILE A 351 -16.52 -4.59 -11.02
CA ILE A 351 -15.75 -4.16 -9.84
C ILE A 351 -15.75 -5.31 -8.84
N GLN A 352 -14.58 -5.67 -8.35
CA GLN A 352 -14.39 -6.66 -7.31
C GLN A 352 -13.50 -6.08 -6.20
N PHE A 353 -13.56 -6.66 -5.02
CA PHE A 353 -12.73 -6.30 -3.87
C PHE A 353 -11.81 -7.45 -3.51
N GLU A 354 -10.64 -7.12 -2.98
CA GLU A 354 -9.82 -8.10 -2.30
C GLU A 354 -10.45 -8.49 -0.93
N ALA A 355 -9.92 -9.51 -0.29
CA ALA A 355 -10.55 -10.15 0.88
C ALA A 355 -10.77 -9.21 2.09
N ALA A 356 -10.00 -8.14 2.26
CA ALA A 356 -10.21 -7.17 3.33
C ALA A 356 -11.29 -6.12 2.99
N GLY A 357 -11.72 -6.03 1.72
CA GLY A 357 -12.81 -5.15 1.28
C GLY A 357 -12.44 -3.66 1.27
N VAL A 358 -11.16 -3.31 1.22
CA VAL A 358 -10.69 -1.91 1.24
C VAL A 358 -9.90 -1.50 0.00
N ASN A 359 -9.60 -2.44 -0.89
CA ASN A 359 -9.04 -2.13 -2.21
C ASN A 359 -9.96 -2.72 -3.28
N LEU A 360 -10.52 -1.85 -4.10
CA LEU A 360 -11.37 -2.24 -5.24
C LEU A 360 -10.52 -2.42 -6.50
N PHE A 361 -10.98 -3.29 -7.38
CA PHE A 361 -10.41 -3.55 -8.70
C PHE A 361 -11.50 -3.39 -9.75
N ALA A 362 -11.33 -2.37 -10.58
CA ALA A 362 -12.25 -2.09 -11.67
C ALA A 362 -11.68 -2.63 -12.98
N GLU A 363 -12.49 -3.41 -13.68
CA GLU A 363 -12.16 -4.04 -14.96
C GLU A 363 -13.00 -3.46 -16.10
N CYS A 364 -12.37 -3.28 -17.26
CA CYS A 364 -13.07 -2.90 -18.47
C CYS A 364 -12.39 -3.47 -19.71
N SER A 365 -13.18 -4.03 -20.62
CA SER A 365 -12.71 -4.61 -21.88
C SER A 365 -12.76 -3.58 -23.01
N ARG A 366 -11.72 -3.61 -23.86
CA ARG A 366 -11.70 -2.88 -25.14
C ARG A 366 -12.65 -3.53 -26.12
N SER A 367 -13.60 -2.77 -26.62
CA SER A 367 -14.49 -3.15 -27.73
C SER A 367 -13.74 -3.28 -29.03
#